data_e0a8065a63e900c33d05ae3766b296d4
#
_entry.id   e0a8065a63e900c33d05ae3766b296d4
#
_cell.length_a   1.000
_cell.length_b   1.000
_cell.length_c   1.000
_cell.angle_alpha   90.00
_cell.angle_beta   90.00
_cell.angle_gamma   90.00
#
_symmetry.space_group_name_H-M   'P 1'
#
loop_
_entity.id
_entity.type
_entity.pdbx_description
1 polymer ?
#
loop_
_entity_poly.entity_id
_entity_poly.type
_entity_poly.pdbx_seq_one_letter_code
_entity_poly.pdbx_strand_id
1 'polypeptide(L)'
;MSNEESLYWDTVAEAWGKAHPQTLWRAHSNAVHLQLLARWLSEDRVKHLLKTDVFEEACSEGLYSLLALKAEYVVGMDLSGSTLSSARTRHASLCAVGADTRRLPFADGAFDVIVSTSTLDHFRSHSEIVTSLQELLRVLRPGGQLLLTLDNPANPLVGLRNALPFGLLHRLRIVPYYVGATYGPRGLRRLLPQVGFEVLEVSTVLHCPRVFAVAIAGMLEGRVARETQKRFLGLLAAFERLARWPTHFVTGYFVAVRARRR
;
A
#
# COMPACT_ATOMS: atom_id res chain seq x y z
N MET A 1 17.76 5.21 -11.07
CA MET A 1 16.43 5.84 -11.24
C MET A 1 16.33 6.33 -12.67
N SER A 2 15.34 5.91 -13.42
CA SER A 2 15.06 6.58 -14.70
C SER A 2 14.33 7.89 -14.38
N ASN A 3 14.79 8.98 -14.95
CA ASN A 3 14.19 10.31 -14.79
C ASN A 3 12.72 10.30 -15.26
N GLU A 4 12.39 9.41 -16.19
CA GLU A 4 11.05 9.21 -16.76
C GLU A 4 10.04 8.63 -15.76
N GLU A 5 10.45 7.66 -14.92
CA GLU A 5 9.55 7.06 -13.92
C GLU A 5 9.21 8.05 -12.81
N SER A 6 10.20 8.80 -12.34
CA SER A 6 9.98 9.87 -11.34
C SER A 6 9.01 10.94 -11.88
N LEU A 7 9.23 11.41 -13.12
CA LEU A 7 8.37 12.40 -13.76
C LEU A 7 6.94 11.87 -13.98
N TYR A 8 6.80 10.58 -14.33
CA TYR A 8 5.49 9.95 -14.45
C TYR A 8 4.73 10.00 -13.12
N TRP A 9 5.37 9.61 -12.00
CA TRP A 9 4.72 9.62 -10.69
C TRP A 9 4.46 11.04 -10.16
N ASP A 10 5.31 12.02 -10.47
CA ASP A 10 5.03 13.44 -10.19
C ASP A 10 3.76 13.90 -10.91
N THR A 11 3.62 13.55 -12.19
CA THR A 11 2.41 13.87 -12.98
C THR A 11 1.15 13.22 -12.40
N VAL A 12 1.25 11.94 -11.98
CA VAL A 12 0.15 11.22 -11.33
C VAL A 12 -0.23 11.89 -10.02
N ALA A 13 0.75 12.23 -9.17
CA ALA A 13 0.51 12.87 -7.87
C ALA A 13 -0.17 14.23 -8.00
N GLU A 14 0.27 15.06 -8.94
CA GLU A 14 -0.32 16.38 -9.20
C GLU A 14 -1.74 16.29 -9.75
N ALA A 15 -1.97 15.40 -10.72
CA ALA A 15 -3.29 15.17 -11.30
C ALA A 15 -4.27 14.64 -10.25
N TRP A 16 -3.81 13.75 -9.38
CA TRP A 16 -4.62 13.14 -8.34
C TRP A 16 -5.07 14.14 -7.28
N GLY A 17 -4.16 14.98 -6.80
CA GLY A 17 -4.45 16.00 -5.79
C GLY A 17 -5.52 17.00 -6.23
N LYS A 18 -5.59 17.29 -7.53
CA LYS A 18 -6.54 18.26 -8.11
C LYS A 18 -7.90 17.64 -8.48
N ALA A 19 -7.90 16.43 -9.03
CA ALA A 19 -9.07 15.85 -9.67
C ALA A 19 -9.84 14.81 -8.85
N HIS A 20 -9.19 14.17 -7.88
CA HIS A 20 -9.75 13.02 -7.16
C HIS A 20 -9.37 13.00 -5.68
N PRO A 21 -9.92 13.87 -4.83
CA PRO A 21 -9.60 13.85 -3.40
C PRO A 21 -9.96 12.51 -2.74
N GLN A 22 -11.07 11.86 -3.16
CA GLN A 22 -11.53 10.55 -2.69
C GLN A 22 -11.42 10.40 -1.16
N THR A 23 -11.79 11.44 -0.42
CA THR A 23 -11.54 11.53 1.03
C THR A 23 -12.22 10.41 1.81
N LEU A 24 -13.47 10.05 1.42
CA LEU A 24 -14.20 8.97 2.06
C LEU A 24 -13.59 7.59 1.76
N TRP A 25 -13.17 7.37 0.49
CA TRP A 25 -12.50 6.11 0.15
C TRP A 25 -11.18 5.97 0.89
N ARG A 26 -10.36 7.05 0.92
CA ARG A 26 -9.08 7.06 1.66
C ARG A 26 -9.28 6.82 3.15
N ALA A 27 -10.30 7.46 3.75
CA ALA A 27 -10.62 7.26 5.16
C ALA A 27 -10.92 5.77 5.45
N HIS A 28 -11.70 5.10 4.60
CA HIS A 28 -11.96 3.66 4.74
C HIS A 28 -10.70 2.82 4.53
N SER A 29 -9.98 3.05 3.43
CA SER A 29 -8.76 2.29 3.10
C SER A 29 -7.71 2.42 4.20
N ASN A 30 -7.45 3.65 4.66
CA ASN A 30 -6.49 3.90 5.74
C ASN A 30 -6.94 3.24 7.06
N ALA A 31 -8.23 3.30 7.41
CA ALA A 31 -8.74 2.64 8.60
C ALA A 31 -8.50 1.11 8.57
N VAL A 32 -8.71 0.48 7.42
CA VAL A 32 -8.46 -0.97 7.25
C VAL A 32 -6.98 -1.30 7.36
N HIS A 33 -6.09 -0.52 6.71
CA HIS A 33 -4.65 -0.71 6.82
C HIS A 33 -4.14 -0.42 8.24
N LEU A 34 -4.65 0.61 8.92
CA LEU A 34 -4.31 0.89 10.32
C LEU A 34 -4.69 -0.26 11.24
N GLN A 35 -5.87 -0.87 11.06
CA GLN A 35 -6.29 -2.04 11.83
C GLN A 35 -5.38 -3.26 11.57
N LEU A 36 -5.00 -3.49 10.30
CA LEU A 36 -4.06 -4.55 9.93
C LEU A 36 -2.70 -4.34 10.59
N LEU A 37 -2.13 -3.14 10.47
CA LEU A 37 -0.83 -2.81 11.03
C LEU A 37 -0.84 -2.83 12.55
N ALA A 38 -1.89 -2.32 13.20
CA ALA A 38 -2.03 -2.38 14.65
C ALA A 38 -2.04 -3.82 15.19
N ARG A 39 -2.61 -4.77 14.43
CA ARG A 39 -2.60 -6.21 14.78
C ARG A 39 -1.22 -6.85 14.56
N TRP A 40 -0.45 -6.39 13.57
CA TRP A 40 0.78 -7.05 13.15
C TRP A 40 2.05 -6.44 13.74
N LEU A 41 2.05 -5.15 14.03
CA LEU A 41 3.15 -4.48 14.68
C LEU A 41 3.18 -4.85 16.18
N SER A 42 4.40 -5.03 16.70
CA SER A 42 4.61 -5.23 18.13
C SER A 42 4.06 -4.07 18.97
N GLU A 43 3.71 -4.33 20.21
CA GLU A 43 3.42 -3.28 21.18
C GLU A 43 4.67 -2.48 21.52
N ASP A 44 5.83 -3.13 21.54
CA ASP A 44 7.11 -2.48 21.75
C ASP A 44 7.47 -1.56 20.58
N ARG A 45 7.96 -0.39 20.92
CA ARG A 45 8.44 0.58 19.96
C ARG A 45 9.77 0.14 19.37
N VAL A 46 9.85 0.09 18.03
CA VAL A 46 11.09 -0.21 17.32
C VAL A 46 11.91 1.05 17.08
N LYS A 47 13.19 0.91 16.74
CA LYS A 47 14.05 2.06 16.50
C LYS A 47 13.84 2.65 15.11
N HIS A 48 13.96 1.86 14.06
CA HIS A 48 13.87 2.32 12.67
C HIS A 48 12.77 1.58 11.90
N LEU A 49 11.86 2.33 11.31
CA LEU A 49 10.81 1.80 10.43
C LEU A 49 10.91 2.48 9.06
N LEU A 50 10.87 1.66 7.99
CA LEU A 50 10.77 2.13 6.60
C LEU A 50 9.35 1.95 6.06
N LYS A 51 8.81 2.99 5.44
CA LYS A 51 7.60 2.94 4.61
C LYS A 51 7.97 3.19 3.14
N THR A 52 7.62 2.28 2.23
CA THR A 52 8.12 2.26 0.84
C THR A 52 7.39 3.19 -0.13
N ASP A 53 6.35 3.87 0.29
CA ASP A 53 5.68 4.97 -0.41
C ASP A 53 5.10 5.95 0.60
N VAL A 54 4.90 7.20 0.23
CA VAL A 54 4.30 8.20 1.13
C VAL A 54 3.15 8.96 0.47
N PHE A 55 2.52 8.34 -0.52
CA PHE A 55 1.41 8.96 -1.25
C PHE A 55 0.21 9.24 -0.35
N GLU A 56 -0.17 8.29 0.52
CA GLU A 56 -1.26 8.52 1.46
C GLU A 56 -0.91 9.59 2.51
N GLU A 57 0.33 9.65 2.96
CA GLU A 57 0.86 10.66 3.87
C GLU A 57 0.91 12.05 3.21
N ALA A 58 1.13 12.13 1.90
CA ALA A 58 1.06 13.38 1.14
C ALA A 58 -0.37 13.91 1.02
N CYS A 59 -1.35 13.01 0.92
CA CYS A 59 -2.76 13.37 0.69
C CYS A 59 -3.58 13.53 1.98
N SER A 60 -3.23 12.81 3.04
CA SER A 60 -3.99 12.73 4.30
C SER A 60 -3.07 12.42 5.48
N GLU A 61 -3.63 12.07 6.64
CA GLU A 61 -2.85 11.50 7.76
C GLU A 61 -2.18 10.17 7.41
N GLY A 62 -2.70 9.46 6.43
CA GLY A 62 -2.18 8.17 5.99
C GLY A 62 -2.08 7.18 7.14
N LEU A 63 -0.96 6.50 7.20
CA LEU A 63 -0.62 5.54 8.27
C LEU A 63 0.37 6.15 9.29
N TYR A 64 0.88 7.36 9.03
CA TYR A 64 2.00 7.95 9.76
C TYR A 64 1.77 8.04 11.26
N SER A 65 0.57 8.44 11.70
CA SER A 65 0.25 8.57 13.13
C SER A 65 0.50 7.27 13.90
N LEU A 66 0.11 6.12 13.34
CA LEU A 66 0.37 4.81 13.94
C LEU A 66 1.86 4.47 13.87
N LEU A 67 2.52 4.71 12.72
CA LEU A 67 3.93 4.38 12.53
C LEU A 67 4.82 5.17 13.49
N ALA A 68 4.52 6.45 13.71
CA ALA A 68 5.23 7.32 14.65
C ALA A 68 5.06 6.89 16.13
N LEU A 69 3.92 6.26 16.47
CA LEU A 69 3.74 5.64 17.78
C LEU A 69 4.56 4.36 17.94
N LYS A 70 4.77 3.61 16.84
CA LYS A 70 5.42 2.30 16.83
C LYS A 70 6.92 2.34 16.57
N ALA A 71 7.47 3.47 16.10
CA ALA A 71 8.89 3.61 15.82
C ALA A 71 9.46 4.92 16.39
N GLU A 72 10.74 4.91 16.72
CA GLU A 72 11.48 6.13 17.11
C GLU A 72 11.75 7.01 15.89
N TYR A 73 12.18 6.37 14.79
CA TYR A 73 12.43 7.02 13.51
C TYR A 73 11.61 6.35 12.41
N VAL A 74 10.78 7.14 11.74
CA VAL A 74 10.02 6.71 10.56
C VAL A 74 10.65 7.34 9.32
N VAL A 75 11.18 6.48 8.46
CA VAL A 75 11.66 6.85 7.13
C VAL A 75 10.59 6.51 6.11
N GLY A 76 10.11 7.52 5.38
CA GLY A 76 9.22 7.32 4.25
C GLY A 76 9.97 7.54 2.94
N MET A 77 9.71 6.73 1.94
CA MET A 77 10.32 6.92 0.63
C MET A 77 9.28 6.98 -0.47
N ASP A 78 9.62 7.66 -1.56
CA ASP A 78 8.81 7.72 -2.78
C ASP A 78 9.72 8.02 -3.97
N LEU A 79 9.25 7.71 -5.20
CA LEU A 79 9.89 8.13 -6.44
C LEU A 79 9.56 9.58 -6.80
N SER A 80 8.37 10.05 -6.40
CA SER A 80 7.83 11.38 -6.71
C SER A 80 8.37 12.43 -5.74
N GLY A 81 9.07 13.43 -6.27
CA GLY A 81 9.54 14.58 -5.50
C GLY A 81 8.40 15.44 -4.96
N SER A 82 7.31 15.59 -5.72
CA SER A 82 6.12 16.33 -5.31
C SER A 82 5.39 15.63 -4.15
N THR A 83 5.28 14.30 -4.19
CA THR A 83 4.73 13.48 -3.11
C THR A 83 5.56 13.64 -1.83
N LEU A 84 6.89 13.53 -1.93
CA LEU A 84 7.79 13.70 -0.78
C LEU A 84 7.68 15.09 -0.16
N SER A 85 7.61 16.14 -0.98
CA SER A 85 7.46 17.53 -0.49
C SER A 85 6.14 17.71 0.27
N SER A 86 5.04 17.18 -0.28
CA SER A 86 3.71 17.24 0.34
C SER A 86 3.66 16.47 1.66
N ALA A 87 4.24 15.26 1.69
CA ALA A 87 4.32 14.45 2.89
C ALA A 87 5.14 15.11 4.01
N ARG A 88 6.29 15.72 3.69
CA ARG A 88 7.10 16.51 4.64
C ARG A 88 6.35 17.71 5.20
N THR A 89 5.61 18.42 4.34
CA THR A 89 4.84 19.59 4.77
C THR A 89 3.76 19.19 5.76
N ARG A 90 3.15 18.04 5.58
CA ARG A 90 2.08 17.52 6.44
C ARG A 90 2.61 16.87 7.73
N HIS A 91 3.74 16.18 7.64
CA HIS A 91 4.34 15.40 8.73
C HIS A 91 5.78 15.83 8.95
N ALA A 92 6.01 16.89 9.72
CA ALA A 92 7.31 17.51 9.93
C ALA A 92 8.39 16.56 10.50
N SER A 93 7.97 15.53 11.24
CA SER A 93 8.88 14.52 11.81
C SER A 93 9.12 13.32 10.88
N LEU A 94 8.52 13.27 9.70
CA LEU A 94 8.75 12.23 8.71
C LEU A 94 10.08 12.46 8.00
N CYS A 95 11.02 11.52 8.11
CA CYS A 95 12.23 11.52 7.30
C CYS A 95 11.91 11.01 5.89
N ALA A 96 11.63 11.91 4.94
CA ALA A 96 11.25 11.54 3.58
C ALA A 96 12.46 11.52 2.64
N VAL A 97 12.66 10.39 1.92
CA VAL A 97 13.82 10.11 1.05
C VAL A 97 13.35 9.73 -0.35
N GLY A 98 13.91 10.38 -1.38
CA GLY A 98 13.69 9.99 -2.78
C GLY A 98 14.47 8.71 -3.10
N ALA A 99 13.77 7.60 -3.35
CA ALA A 99 14.41 6.33 -3.62
C ALA A 99 13.50 5.38 -4.42
N ASP A 100 14.17 4.45 -5.10
CA ASP A 100 13.54 3.33 -5.81
C ASP A 100 13.69 2.05 -4.96
N THR A 101 12.59 1.33 -4.76
CA THR A 101 12.60 0.06 -4.01
C THR A 101 13.47 -1.01 -4.64
N ARG A 102 13.79 -0.91 -5.93
CA ARG A 102 14.71 -1.81 -6.63
C ARG A 102 16.18 -1.55 -6.31
N ARG A 103 16.50 -0.39 -5.70
CA ARG A 103 17.85 0.00 -5.29
C ARG A 103 17.79 1.00 -4.13
N LEU A 104 17.76 0.50 -2.92
CA LEU A 104 17.60 1.31 -1.72
C LEU A 104 18.92 1.96 -1.25
N PRO A 105 18.94 3.27 -0.97
CA PRO A 105 20.14 3.99 -0.54
C PRO A 105 20.41 3.82 0.96
N PHE A 106 20.14 2.65 1.51
CA PHE A 106 20.30 2.35 2.92
C PHE A 106 21.30 1.21 3.13
N ALA A 107 21.94 1.22 4.29
CA ALA A 107 22.85 0.15 4.69
C ALA A 107 22.10 -1.17 4.96
N ASP A 108 22.82 -2.28 4.90
CA ASP A 108 22.31 -3.59 5.26
C ASP A 108 21.82 -3.60 6.72
N GLY A 109 20.65 -4.15 6.95
CA GLY A 109 20.08 -4.28 8.30
C GLY A 109 19.72 -2.96 9.00
N ALA A 110 19.52 -1.88 8.24
CA ALA A 110 19.22 -0.54 8.76
C ALA A 110 17.85 -0.44 9.47
N PHE A 111 16.89 -1.32 9.15
CA PHE A 111 15.51 -1.21 9.63
C PHE A 111 15.07 -2.42 10.44
N ASP A 112 14.29 -2.16 11.48
CA ASP A 112 13.61 -3.17 12.30
C ASP A 112 12.34 -3.69 11.65
N VAL A 113 11.61 -2.77 11.01
CA VAL A 113 10.32 -3.03 10.35
C VAL A 113 10.27 -2.30 9.02
N ILE A 114 9.71 -2.97 8.02
CA ILE A 114 9.38 -2.38 6.72
C ILE A 114 7.88 -2.53 6.48
N VAL A 115 7.22 -1.43 6.11
CA VAL A 115 5.82 -1.37 5.70
C VAL A 115 5.76 -1.00 4.22
N SER A 116 5.29 -1.92 3.39
CA SER A 116 5.14 -1.75 1.94
C SER A 116 3.70 -2.01 1.54
N THR A 117 2.93 -0.94 1.38
CA THR A 117 1.49 -1.02 1.07
C THR A 117 1.22 -0.62 -0.36
N SER A 118 0.88 -1.61 -1.22
CA SER A 118 0.53 -1.38 -2.63
C SER A 118 1.57 -0.55 -3.39
N THR A 119 2.86 -0.86 -3.16
CA THR A 119 3.99 -0.21 -3.83
C THR A 119 4.53 -1.07 -4.97
N LEU A 120 4.75 -2.38 -4.69
CA LEU A 120 5.43 -3.28 -5.63
C LEU A 120 4.51 -3.76 -6.77
N ASP A 121 3.21 -3.60 -6.66
CA ASP A 121 2.22 -3.92 -7.70
C ASP A 121 2.12 -2.87 -8.83
N HIS A 122 2.94 -1.82 -8.75
CA HIS A 122 3.13 -0.85 -9.83
C HIS A 122 4.26 -1.22 -10.81
N PHE A 123 5.06 -2.24 -10.53
CA PHE A 123 6.10 -2.70 -11.44
C PHE A 123 5.55 -3.44 -12.65
N ARG A 124 6.28 -3.37 -13.77
CA ARG A 124 5.87 -3.98 -15.02
C ARG A 124 6.09 -5.49 -15.06
N SER A 125 7.01 -6.00 -14.27
CA SER A 125 7.41 -7.40 -14.29
C SER A 125 7.53 -8.00 -12.89
N HIS A 126 7.36 -9.31 -12.82
CA HIS A 126 7.62 -10.08 -11.61
C HIS A 126 9.08 -10.03 -11.16
N SER A 127 10.02 -9.87 -12.10
CA SER A 127 11.46 -9.74 -11.78
C SER A 127 11.75 -8.46 -11.00
N GLU A 128 11.08 -7.35 -11.30
CA GLU A 128 11.23 -6.10 -10.54
C GLU A 128 10.71 -6.24 -9.11
N ILE A 129 9.60 -6.97 -8.91
CA ILE A 129 9.09 -7.30 -7.57
C ILE A 129 10.13 -8.13 -6.80
N VAL A 130 10.74 -9.14 -7.44
CA VAL A 130 11.78 -9.98 -6.82
C VAL A 130 12.99 -9.13 -6.43
N THR A 131 13.48 -8.27 -7.33
CA THR A 131 14.60 -7.36 -7.06
C THR A 131 14.28 -6.45 -5.87
N SER A 132 13.08 -5.87 -5.83
CA SER A 132 12.66 -5.04 -4.70
C SER A 132 12.57 -5.82 -3.40
N LEU A 133 12.04 -7.04 -3.41
CA LEU A 133 12.00 -7.89 -2.22
C LEU A 133 13.41 -8.27 -1.71
N GLN A 134 14.39 -8.46 -2.62
CA GLN A 134 15.78 -8.68 -2.26
C GLN A 134 16.41 -7.45 -1.59
N GLU A 135 16.13 -6.25 -2.11
CA GLU A 135 16.57 -5.00 -1.49
C GLU A 135 15.90 -4.75 -0.13
N LEU A 136 14.59 -4.99 -0.03
CA LEU A 136 13.89 -4.93 1.26
C LEU A 136 14.47 -5.93 2.27
N LEU A 137 14.80 -7.15 1.83
CA LEU A 137 15.48 -8.12 2.68
C LEU A 137 16.85 -7.61 3.12
N ARG A 138 17.64 -7.04 2.21
CA ARG A 138 18.99 -6.53 2.50
C ARG A 138 18.96 -5.47 3.60
N VAL A 139 18.08 -4.48 3.47
CA VAL A 139 18.02 -3.35 4.42
C VAL A 139 17.27 -3.66 5.71
N LEU A 140 16.51 -4.76 5.76
CA LEU A 140 15.85 -5.25 6.97
C LEU A 140 16.86 -6.00 7.83
N ARG A 141 16.95 -5.77 9.14
CA ARG A 141 17.85 -6.52 10.03
C ARG A 141 17.44 -8.00 10.15
N PRO A 142 18.35 -8.90 10.51
CA PRO A 142 17.97 -10.28 10.87
C PRO A 142 16.90 -10.27 11.98
N GLY A 143 15.85 -11.07 11.79
CA GLY A 143 14.69 -11.08 12.70
C GLY A 143 13.72 -9.92 12.52
N GLY A 144 14.03 -8.91 11.69
CA GLY A 144 13.16 -7.79 11.38
C GLY A 144 11.91 -8.22 10.57
N GLN A 145 10.87 -7.39 10.59
CA GLN A 145 9.57 -7.71 10.00
C GLN A 145 9.28 -6.91 8.71
N LEU A 146 8.76 -7.61 7.70
CA LEU A 146 8.17 -7.05 6.50
C LEU A 146 6.64 -7.18 6.57
N LEU A 147 5.94 -6.06 6.43
CA LEU A 147 4.50 -5.99 6.28
C LEU A 147 4.21 -5.52 4.85
N LEU A 148 3.70 -6.43 4.02
CA LEU A 148 3.54 -6.22 2.58
C LEU A 148 2.06 -6.35 2.19
N THR A 149 1.55 -5.42 1.38
CA THR A 149 0.29 -5.63 0.65
C THR A 149 0.49 -5.44 -0.85
N LEU A 150 -0.17 -6.27 -1.64
CA LEU A 150 -0.23 -6.20 -3.09
C LEU A 150 -1.66 -6.40 -3.58
N ASP A 151 -1.97 -5.91 -4.76
CA ASP A 151 -3.21 -6.26 -5.46
C ASP A 151 -3.39 -7.78 -5.53
N ASN A 152 -4.57 -8.26 -5.18
CA ASN A 152 -4.85 -9.69 -5.09
C ASN A 152 -5.47 -10.25 -6.39
N PRO A 153 -4.72 -10.94 -7.26
CA PRO A 153 -5.25 -11.48 -8.51
C PRO A 153 -6.24 -12.64 -8.30
N ALA A 154 -6.37 -13.18 -7.09
CA ALA A 154 -7.42 -14.14 -6.76
C ALA A 154 -8.79 -13.48 -6.57
N ASN A 155 -8.84 -12.15 -6.36
CA ASN A 155 -10.09 -11.38 -6.43
C ASN A 155 -10.52 -11.25 -7.89
N PRO A 156 -11.76 -11.64 -8.26
CA PRO A 156 -12.22 -11.65 -9.65
C PRO A 156 -12.12 -10.29 -10.34
N LEU A 157 -12.38 -9.18 -9.62
CA LEU A 157 -12.30 -7.83 -10.19
C LEU A 157 -10.86 -7.44 -10.50
N VAL A 158 -9.93 -7.78 -9.60
CA VAL A 158 -8.48 -7.55 -9.80
C VAL A 158 -7.96 -8.45 -10.92
N GLY A 159 -8.35 -9.74 -10.92
CA GLY A 159 -7.97 -10.70 -11.96
C GLY A 159 -8.43 -10.25 -13.36
N LEU A 160 -9.70 -9.82 -13.48
CA LEU A 160 -10.25 -9.30 -14.74
C LEU A 160 -9.53 -8.02 -15.18
N ARG A 161 -9.31 -7.08 -14.25
CA ARG A 161 -8.56 -5.85 -14.54
C ARG A 161 -7.16 -6.15 -15.08
N ASN A 162 -6.44 -7.08 -14.45
CA ASN A 162 -5.07 -7.43 -14.86
C ASN A 162 -5.01 -8.23 -16.17
N ALA A 163 -6.10 -8.87 -16.58
CA ALA A 163 -6.20 -9.56 -17.86
C ALA A 163 -6.45 -8.62 -19.05
N LEU A 164 -6.86 -7.37 -18.79
CA LEU A 164 -7.17 -6.38 -19.82
C LEU A 164 -5.98 -5.45 -20.07
N PRO A 165 -5.76 -5.01 -21.33
CA PRO A 165 -4.70 -4.05 -21.65
C PRO A 165 -4.85 -2.74 -20.89
N PHE A 166 -3.77 -2.26 -20.25
CA PHE A 166 -3.78 -0.99 -19.51
C PHE A 166 -4.30 0.19 -20.33
N GLY A 167 -3.89 0.32 -21.59
CA GLY A 167 -4.32 1.40 -22.48
C GLY A 167 -5.84 1.45 -22.67
N LEU A 168 -6.52 0.29 -22.72
CA LEU A 168 -7.97 0.20 -22.78
C LEU A 168 -8.61 0.68 -21.46
N LEU A 169 -8.11 0.18 -20.33
CA LEU A 169 -8.62 0.54 -19.00
C LEU A 169 -8.43 2.03 -18.69
N HIS A 170 -7.28 2.58 -19.09
CA HIS A 170 -6.98 4.01 -18.92
C HIS A 170 -7.87 4.89 -19.80
N ARG A 171 -8.08 4.51 -21.08
CA ARG A 171 -9.00 5.22 -21.99
C ARG A 171 -10.45 5.22 -21.48
N LEU A 172 -10.88 4.12 -20.85
CA LEU A 172 -12.20 4.00 -20.24
C LEU A 172 -12.26 4.65 -18.84
N ARG A 173 -11.18 5.27 -18.36
CA ARG A 173 -11.08 5.90 -17.03
C ARG A 173 -11.35 4.93 -15.86
N ILE A 174 -11.13 3.63 -16.07
CA ILE A 174 -11.29 2.59 -15.03
C ILE A 174 -10.09 2.59 -14.09
N VAL A 175 -8.88 2.78 -14.64
CA VAL A 175 -7.64 2.92 -13.86
C VAL A 175 -6.96 4.25 -14.20
N PRO A 176 -6.63 5.06 -13.19
CA PRO A 176 -6.03 6.39 -13.41
C PRO A 176 -4.51 6.33 -13.61
N TYR A 177 -3.84 5.27 -13.16
CA TYR A 177 -2.41 5.07 -13.24
C TYR A 177 -2.09 3.60 -13.55
N TYR A 178 -0.82 3.35 -13.91
CA TYR A 178 -0.38 2.01 -14.25
C TYR A 178 -0.44 1.06 -13.03
N VAL A 179 -1.09 -0.08 -13.24
CA VAL A 179 -1.11 -1.21 -12.31
C VAL A 179 -0.46 -2.38 -13.03
N GLY A 180 0.57 -2.93 -12.42
CA GLY A 180 1.49 -3.86 -13.06
C GLY A 180 1.35 -5.31 -12.61
N ALA A 181 2.50 -5.97 -12.52
CA ALA A 181 2.60 -7.34 -12.05
C ALA A 181 2.23 -7.43 -10.56
N THR A 182 1.67 -8.56 -10.16
CA THR A 182 1.34 -8.83 -8.77
C THR A 182 1.41 -10.31 -8.46
N TYR A 183 1.40 -10.65 -7.18
CA TYR A 183 1.35 -12.02 -6.69
C TYR A 183 0.15 -12.24 -5.78
N GLY A 184 -0.61 -13.29 -6.04
CA GLY A 184 -1.67 -13.74 -5.12
C GLY A 184 -1.13 -14.48 -3.88
N PRO A 185 -2.03 -14.88 -2.97
CA PRO A 185 -1.66 -15.52 -1.70
C PRO A 185 -0.75 -16.74 -1.85
N ARG A 186 -1.02 -17.61 -2.83
CA ARG A 186 -0.19 -18.80 -3.11
C ARG A 186 1.18 -18.42 -3.68
N GLY A 187 1.22 -17.40 -4.54
CA GLY A 187 2.46 -16.89 -5.14
C GLY A 187 3.39 -16.33 -4.08
N LEU A 188 2.90 -15.46 -3.19
CA LEU A 188 3.70 -14.88 -2.11
C LEU A 188 4.18 -15.94 -1.09
N ARG A 189 3.35 -16.92 -0.74
CA ARG A 189 3.76 -18.04 0.12
C ARG A 189 4.94 -18.85 -0.46
N ARG A 190 5.07 -18.91 -1.79
CA ARG A 190 6.18 -19.61 -2.47
C ARG A 190 7.39 -18.69 -2.66
N LEU A 191 7.17 -17.44 -3.06
CA LEU A 191 8.23 -16.50 -3.42
C LEU A 191 9.01 -16.03 -2.20
N LEU A 192 8.34 -15.59 -1.12
CA LEU A 192 9.01 -14.97 0.02
C LEU A 192 10.06 -15.89 0.68
N PRO A 193 9.82 -17.21 0.88
CA PRO A 193 10.84 -18.11 1.39
C PRO A 193 12.04 -18.28 0.45
N GLN A 194 11.86 -18.20 -0.87
CA GLN A 194 12.94 -18.26 -1.86
C GLN A 194 13.82 -17.02 -1.82
N VAL A 195 13.25 -15.86 -1.49
CA VAL A 195 14.01 -14.60 -1.31
C VAL A 195 14.77 -14.60 0.02
N GLY A 196 14.32 -15.32 1.06
CA GLY A 196 14.96 -15.36 2.38
C GLY A 196 14.06 -14.94 3.54
N PHE A 197 12.78 -14.72 3.29
CA PHE A 197 11.80 -14.42 4.33
C PHE A 197 11.16 -15.68 4.90
N GLU A 198 10.82 -15.64 6.17
CA GLU A 198 9.87 -16.56 6.79
C GLU A 198 8.48 -15.93 6.77
N VAL A 199 7.50 -16.60 6.16
CA VAL A 199 6.11 -16.12 6.11
C VAL A 199 5.42 -16.46 7.42
N LEU A 200 5.04 -15.46 8.20
CA LEU A 200 4.35 -15.62 9.48
C LEU A 200 2.83 -15.69 9.30
N GLU A 201 2.27 -14.82 8.46
CA GLU A 201 0.84 -14.74 8.23
C GLU A 201 0.54 -14.27 6.80
N VAL A 202 -0.49 -14.84 6.18
CA VAL A 202 -1.06 -14.35 4.91
C VAL A 202 -2.54 -14.14 5.11
N SER A 203 -3.00 -12.93 4.84
CA SER A 203 -4.39 -12.49 4.98
C SER A 203 -4.82 -11.69 3.74
N THR A 204 -6.01 -11.14 3.78
CA THR A 204 -6.51 -10.20 2.76
C THR A 204 -7.27 -9.08 3.43
N VAL A 205 -7.35 -7.93 2.77
CA VAL A 205 -8.02 -6.73 3.26
C VAL A 205 -8.78 -6.02 2.15
N LEU A 206 -9.64 -5.07 2.52
CA LEU A 206 -10.52 -4.32 1.63
C LEU A 206 -11.47 -5.25 0.87
N HIS A 207 -12.40 -5.83 1.62
CA HIS A 207 -13.37 -6.82 1.12
C HIS A 207 -14.58 -6.18 0.44
N CYS A 208 -14.75 -4.87 0.53
CA CYS A 208 -15.83 -4.18 -0.18
C CYS A 208 -15.56 -4.15 -1.70
N PRO A 209 -16.61 -4.12 -2.55
CA PRO A 209 -16.47 -3.98 -3.99
C PRO A 209 -15.91 -2.58 -4.34
N ARG A 210 -14.57 -2.45 -4.44
CA ARG A 210 -13.84 -1.18 -4.55
C ARG A 210 -14.41 -0.24 -5.63
N VAL A 211 -14.71 -0.75 -6.81
CA VAL A 211 -15.20 0.08 -7.93
C VAL A 211 -16.47 0.83 -7.55
N PHE A 212 -17.44 0.12 -6.95
CA PHE A 212 -18.69 0.71 -6.48
C PHE A 212 -18.47 1.61 -5.25
N ALA A 213 -17.62 1.19 -4.33
CA ALA A 213 -17.31 1.95 -3.13
C ALA A 213 -16.69 3.31 -3.49
N VAL A 214 -15.73 3.36 -4.42
CA VAL A 214 -15.10 4.59 -4.90
C VAL A 214 -16.10 5.48 -5.65
N ALA A 215 -16.93 4.91 -6.52
CA ALA A 215 -17.94 5.67 -7.25
C ALA A 215 -18.97 6.31 -6.31
N ILE A 216 -19.49 5.53 -5.36
CA ILE A 216 -20.45 6.03 -4.35
C ILE A 216 -19.79 7.07 -3.44
N ALA A 217 -18.56 6.83 -2.97
CA ALA A 217 -17.80 7.80 -2.19
C ALA A 217 -17.71 9.15 -2.90
N GLY A 218 -17.34 9.16 -4.19
CA GLY A 218 -17.28 10.38 -4.99
C GLY A 218 -18.62 11.08 -5.17
N MET A 219 -19.74 10.34 -5.22
CA MET A 219 -21.09 10.93 -5.26
C MET A 219 -21.50 11.57 -3.93
N LEU A 220 -21.02 11.03 -2.80
CA LEU A 220 -21.37 11.51 -1.47
C LEU A 220 -20.47 12.67 -1.00
N GLU A 221 -19.25 12.78 -1.51
CA GLU A 221 -18.30 13.81 -1.10
C GLU A 221 -18.85 15.22 -1.36
N GLY A 222 -18.87 16.05 -0.30
CA GLY A 222 -19.33 17.43 -0.36
C GLY A 222 -20.84 17.65 -0.63
N ARG A 223 -21.62 16.55 -0.80
CA ARG A 223 -23.04 16.62 -1.18
C ARG A 223 -24.00 16.15 -0.09
N VAL A 224 -23.52 15.41 0.89
CA VAL A 224 -24.37 14.83 1.94
C VAL A 224 -23.89 15.18 3.33
N ALA A 225 -24.79 15.11 4.32
CA ALA A 225 -24.48 15.37 5.71
C ALA A 225 -23.41 14.37 6.24
N ARG A 226 -22.60 14.81 7.20
CA ARG A 226 -21.55 14.00 7.85
C ARG A 226 -22.08 12.68 8.40
N GLU A 227 -23.31 12.65 8.88
CA GLU A 227 -23.93 11.43 9.41
C GLU A 227 -24.14 10.38 8.31
N THR A 228 -24.57 10.78 7.12
CA THR A 228 -24.68 9.88 5.96
C THR A 228 -23.32 9.35 5.53
N GLN A 229 -22.27 10.19 5.55
CA GLN A 229 -20.90 9.75 5.27
C GLN A 229 -20.41 8.71 6.30
N LYS A 230 -20.68 8.93 7.60
CA LYS A 230 -20.36 7.96 8.66
C LYS A 230 -21.07 6.62 8.46
N ARG A 231 -22.37 6.64 8.13
CA ARG A 231 -23.14 5.41 7.84
C ARG A 231 -22.56 4.67 6.64
N PHE A 232 -22.17 5.37 5.61
CA PHE A 232 -21.50 4.78 4.44
C PHE A 232 -20.17 4.13 4.82
N LEU A 233 -19.31 4.81 5.58
CA LEU A 233 -18.07 4.25 6.09
C LEU A 233 -18.30 3.03 6.98
N GLY A 234 -19.34 3.06 7.84
CA GLY A 234 -19.76 1.91 8.65
C GLY A 234 -20.21 0.71 7.81
N LEU A 235 -20.92 0.97 6.68
CA LEU A 235 -21.27 -0.06 5.72
C LEU A 235 -20.03 -0.68 5.07
N LEU A 236 -19.08 0.13 4.61
CA LEU A 236 -17.82 -0.36 4.03
C LEU A 236 -17.02 -1.18 5.06
N ALA A 237 -16.93 -0.72 6.29
CA ALA A 237 -16.26 -1.44 7.38
C ALA A 237 -16.92 -2.79 7.70
N ALA A 238 -18.24 -2.92 7.50
CA ALA A 238 -18.94 -4.20 7.71
C ALA A 238 -18.48 -5.29 6.74
N PHE A 239 -18.01 -4.93 5.53
CA PHE A 239 -17.44 -5.91 4.59
C PHE A 239 -16.15 -6.54 5.11
N GLU A 240 -15.42 -5.89 5.99
CA GLU A 240 -14.18 -6.47 6.57
C GLU A 240 -14.45 -7.70 7.44
N ARG A 241 -15.72 -7.96 7.82
CA ARG A 241 -16.12 -9.23 8.46
C ARG A 241 -15.89 -10.45 7.56
N LEU A 242 -15.87 -10.26 6.22
CA LEU A 242 -15.55 -11.31 5.25
C LEU A 242 -14.11 -11.83 5.40
N ALA A 243 -13.21 -11.08 6.03
CA ALA A 243 -11.87 -11.56 6.38
C ALA A 243 -11.86 -12.82 7.26
N ARG A 244 -12.98 -13.10 7.95
CA ARG A 244 -13.14 -14.28 8.81
C ARG A 244 -13.70 -15.49 8.08
N TRP A 245 -14.12 -15.34 6.81
CA TRP A 245 -14.74 -16.40 6.04
C TRP A 245 -13.69 -17.17 5.24
N PRO A 246 -13.92 -18.47 4.93
CA PRO A 246 -13.00 -19.27 4.10
C PRO A 246 -12.73 -18.66 2.71
N THR A 247 -13.67 -17.85 2.21
CA THR A 247 -13.61 -17.18 0.91
C THR A 247 -12.83 -15.85 0.93
N HIS A 248 -12.24 -15.46 2.06
CA HIS A 248 -11.59 -14.15 2.21
C HIS A 248 -10.48 -13.91 1.15
N PHE A 249 -9.77 -14.96 0.71
CA PHE A 249 -8.77 -14.82 -0.35
C PHE A 249 -9.36 -14.44 -1.73
N VAL A 250 -10.66 -14.65 -1.94
CA VAL A 250 -11.34 -14.27 -3.17
C VAL A 250 -12.01 -12.91 -3.05
N THR A 251 -12.48 -12.55 -1.86
CA THR A 251 -13.19 -11.28 -1.63
C THR A 251 -12.28 -10.10 -1.37
N GLY A 252 -11.11 -10.32 -0.72
CA GLY A 252 -10.17 -9.25 -0.41
C GLY A 252 -9.50 -8.66 -1.65
N TYR A 253 -9.47 -7.32 -1.74
CA TYR A 253 -8.87 -6.61 -2.86
C TYR A 253 -7.34 -6.66 -2.82
N PHE A 254 -6.74 -6.53 -1.63
CA PHE A 254 -5.32 -6.72 -1.42
C PHE A 254 -5.03 -8.02 -0.69
N VAL A 255 -3.98 -8.72 -1.13
CA VAL A 255 -3.31 -9.72 -0.31
C VAL A 255 -2.35 -9.03 0.63
N ALA A 256 -2.34 -9.45 1.88
CA ALA A 256 -1.48 -8.91 2.93
C ALA A 256 -0.62 -10.03 3.51
N VAL A 257 0.67 -9.75 3.69
CA VAL A 257 1.64 -10.70 4.24
C VAL A 257 2.44 -10.06 5.35
N ARG A 258 2.54 -10.77 6.48
CA ARG A 258 3.53 -10.52 7.51
C ARG A 258 4.63 -11.56 7.39
N ALA A 259 5.86 -11.10 7.17
CA ALA A 259 7.01 -11.95 7.02
C ALA A 259 8.17 -11.45 7.91
N ARG A 260 9.17 -12.31 8.16
CA ARG A 260 10.35 -11.99 8.96
C ARG A 260 11.61 -12.37 8.18
N ARG A 261 12.66 -11.53 8.25
CA ARG A 261 13.98 -11.91 7.74
C ARG A 261 14.54 -13.04 8.59
N ARG A 262 14.94 -14.13 7.93
CA ARG A 262 15.67 -15.26 8.58
C ARG A 262 17.05 -14.86 9.07
#